data_34e52f32361ecede7e0f1af8c6006119
#
_entry.id   34e52f32361ecede7e0f1af8c6006119
#
_cell.length_a   1.000
_cell.length_b   1.000
_cell.length_c   1.000
_cell.angle_alpha   90.00
_cell.angle_beta   90.00
_cell.angle_gamma   90.00
#
_symmetry.space_group_name_H-M   'P 1'
#
loop_
_entity.id
_entity.type
_entity.pdbx_description
1 polymer ?
#
loop_
_entity_poly.entity_id
_entity_poly.type
_entity_poly.pdbx_seq_one_letter_code
_entity_poly.pdbx_strand_id
1 'polypeptide(L)'
;MKSVITKGLALCVAAMTVGCVNVNESTNVNIEEAKDKVVVENIMTRRSIRDYKPEAVSREQMAKVIECGIYAPNAMNKQTWAVRVVDAPDFINGVTEIAVKQNPKLKEQPNFKNFFRNAPTVAFIACPEESYSGEFDCGLLSENMMLSAWSMGIGSCCLGSVI
;
A
#
# COMPACT_ATOMS: atom_id res chain seq x y z
N MET A 1 20.06 40.46 15.36
CA MET A 1 19.27 39.50 16.15
C MET A 1 18.59 38.57 15.17
N LYS A 2 19.09 37.34 15.06
CA LYS A 2 18.56 36.34 14.11
C LYS A 2 17.47 35.53 14.84
N SER A 3 16.23 35.63 14.35
CA SER A 3 15.11 34.81 14.80
C SER A 3 15.30 33.37 14.33
N VAL A 4 15.48 32.44 15.24
CA VAL A 4 15.50 31.01 15.00
C VAL A 4 14.04 30.57 14.94
N ILE A 5 13.56 30.31 13.69
CA ILE A 5 12.26 29.70 13.50
C ILE A 5 12.44 28.19 13.77
N THR A 6 12.01 27.79 14.95
CA THR A 6 11.87 26.37 15.32
C THR A 6 10.76 25.77 14.45
N LYS A 7 11.12 24.93 13.50
CA LYS A 7 10.14 24.10 12.77
C LYS A 7 9.53 23.14 13.78
N GLY A 8 8.31 23.43 14.20
CA GLY A 8 7.53 22.54 15.03
C GLY A 8 7.17 21.28 14.24
N LEU A 9 7.57 20.15 14.77
CA LEU A 9 7.17 18.82 14.31
C LEU A 9 5.65 18.71 14.49
N ALA A 10 4.90 18.78 13.41
CA ALA A 10 3.47 18.55 13.43
C ALA A 10 3.25 17.04 13.66
N LEU A 11 2.99 16.68 14.92
CA LEU A 11 2.54 15.35 15.29
C LEU A 11 1.10 15.19 14.80
N CYS A 12 0.90 14.54 13.64
CA CYS A 12 -0.43 14.13 13.18
C CYS A 12 -0.94 13.04 14.12
N VAL A 13 -1.71 13.42 15.14
CA VAL A 13 -2.52 12.50 15.92
C VAL A 13 -3.79 12.23 15.10
N ALA A 14 -3.85 11.11 14.39
CA ALA A 14 -5.08 10.63 13.81
C ALA A 14 -5.99 10.15 14.94
N ALA A 15 -6.99 10.96 15.32
CA ALA A 15 -8.02 10.54 16.24
C ALA A 15 -9.02 9.66 15.47
N MET A 16 -9.01 8.36 15.73
CA MET A 16 -10.08 7.46 15.32
C MET A 16 -11.24 7.58 16.31
N THR A 17 -12.38 8.08 15.85
CA THR A 17 -13.63 7.97 16.59
C THR A 17 -14.29 6.64 16.23
N VAL A 18 -14.41 5.74 17.20
CA VAL A 18 -15.09 4.46 17.05
C VAL A 18 -16.47 4.57 17.71
N GLY A 19 -17.51 4.41 16.92
CA GLY A 19 -18.89 4.36 17.41
C GLY A 19 -19.62 3.12 16.89
N CYS A 20 -20.42 2.48 17.75
CA CYS A 20 -21.29 1.37 17.33
C CYS A 20 -22.43 1.92 16.48
N VAL A 21 -22.59 1.38 15.27
CA VAL A 21 -23.76 1.63 14.42
C VAL A 21 -24.82 0.60 14.76
N ASN A 22 -26.01 1.05 15.16
CA ASN A 22 -27.17 0.18 15.29
C ASN A 22 -27.60 -0.33 13.91
N VAL A 23 -27.25 -1.54 13.59
CA VAL A 23 -27.77 -2.26 12.43
C VAL A 23 -29.04 -2.99 12.91
N ASN A 24 -30.17 -2.72 12.28
CA ASN A 24 -31.45 -3.37 12.61
C ASN A 24 -31.29 -4.89 12.61
N GLU A 25 -31.53 -5.48 13.77
CA GLU A 25 -31.60 -6.93 13.97
C GLU A 25 -32.76 -7.51 13.17
N SER A 26 -32.44 -8.20 12.08
CA SER A 26 -33.26 -9.33 11.65
C SER A 26 -32.41 -10.27 10.79
N THR A 27 -32.17 -11.46 11.37
CA THR A 27 -31.74 -12.72 10.76
C THR A 27 -30.30 -12.80 10.28
N ASN A 28 -29.44 -13.42 11.07
CA ASN A 28 -28.29 -14.28 10.78
C ASN A 28 -27.07 -14.02 11.70
N VAL A 29 -27.20 -14.42 12.94
CA VAL A 29 -26.09 -14.38 13.94
C VAL A 29 -24.83 -15.12 13.45
N ASN A 30 -24.96 -16.14 12.62
CA ASN A 30 -23.81 -16.91 12.13
C ASN A 30 -23.00 -16.24 11.01
N ILE A 31 -23.61 -15.33 10.25
CA ILE A 31 -22.94 -14.69 9.11
C ILE A 31 -22.16 -13.44 9.56
N GLU A 32 -22.66 -12.70 10.54
CA GLU A 32 -21.98 -11.53 11.08
C GLU A 32 -20.72 -11.92 11.86
N GLU A 33 -20.82 -12.89 12.76
CA GLU A 33 -19.67 -13.40 13.52
C GLU A 33 -18.56 -13.97 12.59
N ALA A 34 -18.96 -14.60 11.48
CA ALA A 34 -18.01 -15.07 10.47
C ALA A 34 -17.36 -13.93 9.68
N LYS A 35 -18.10 -12.85 9.38
CA LYS A 35 -17.56 -11.67 8.67
C LYS A 35 -16.55 -10.91 9.53
N ASP A 36 -16.87 -10.64 10.79
CA ASP A 36 -15.97 -9.95 11.72
C ASP A 36 -14.67 -10.73 11.88
N LYS A 37 -14.76 -12.04 12.04
CA LYS A 37 -13.59 -12.91 12.16
C LYS A 37 -12.71 -12.85 10.93
N VAL A 38 -13.27 -12.85 9.72
CA VAL A 38 -12.51 -12.80 8.46
C VAL A 38 -11.75 -11.48 8.32
N VAL A 39 -12.37 -10.34 8.62
CA VAL A 39 -11.72 -9.03 8.53
C VAL A 39 -10.57 -8.91 9.54
N VAL A 40 -10.84 -9.26 10.80
CA VAL A 40 -9.82 -9.20 11.86
C VAL A 40 -8.65 -10.14 11.55
N GLU A 41 -8.93 -11.36 11.12
CA GLU A 41 -7.91 -12.34 10.76
C GLU A 41 -7.05 -11.85 9.58
N ASN A 42 -7.67 -11.27 8.55
CA ASN A 42 -6.97 -10.71 7.40
C ASN A 42 -5.99 -9.60 7.82
N ILE A 43 -6.43 -8.67 8.68
CA ILE A 43 -5.58 -7.60 9.22
C ILE A 43 -4.44 -8.17 10.07
N MET A 44 -4.74 -9.09 10.99
CA MET A 44 -3.76 -9.61 11.95
C MET A 44 -2.75 -10.57 11.32
N THR A 45 -3.11 -11.22 10.21
CA THR A 45 -2.24 -12.21 9.53
C THR A 45 -1.43 -11.62 8.38
N ARG A 46 -1.84 -10.46 7.81
CA ARG A 46 -1.06 -9.81 6.76
C ARG A 46 0.37 -9.55 7.21
N ARG A 47 1.30 -9.83 6.32
CA ARG A 47 2.75 -9.59 6.55
C ARG A 47 3.37 -8.91 5.33
N SER A 48 4.44 -8.16 5.58
CA SER A 48 5.31 -7.61 4.52
C SER A 48 6.13 -8.74 3.90
N ILE A 49 5.68 -9.21 2.76
CA ILE A 49 6.36 -10.26 1.98
C ILE A 49 7.44 -9.61 1.11
N ARG A 50 8.64 -10.18 1.09
CA ARG A 50 9.81 -9.68 0.35
C ARG A 50 10.52 -10.75 -0.46
N ASP A 51 9.83 -11.86 -0.68
CA ASP A 51 10.26 -12.94 -1.56
C ASP A 51 9.03 -13.42 -2.34
N TYR A 52 9.11 -13.40 -3.65
CA TYR A 52 7.97 -13.57 -4.53
C TYR A 52 8.24 -14.67 -5.55
N LYS A 53 7.19 -15.33 -5.98
CA LYS A 53 7.20 -16.17 -7.17
C LYS A 53 7.46 -15.30 -8.40
N PRO A 54 8.04 -15.87 -9.48
CA PRO A 54 8.35 -15.10 -10.69
C PRO A 54 7.13 -14.67 -11.50
N GLU A 55 5.96 -15.29 -11.26
CA GLU A 55 4.74 -15.02 -12.00
C GLU A 55 4.16 -13.66 -11.60
N ALA A 56 3.88 -12.83 -12.59
CA ALA A 56 3.20 -11.56 -12.39
C ALA A 56 1.76 -11.77 -11.88
N VAL A 57 1.29 -10.83 -11.08
CA VAL A 57 -0.12 -10.80 -10.66
C VAL A 57 -0.99 -10.49 -11.87
N SER A 58 -2.08 -11.23 -12.07
CA SER A 58 -2.94 -11.02 -13.23
C SER A 58 -3.58 -9.62 -13.22
N ARG A 59 -3.89 -9.10 -14.41
CA ARG A 59 -4.56 -7.79 -14.54
C ARG A 59 -5.90 -7.75 -13.83
N GLU A 60 -6.63 -8.85 -13.82
CA GLU A 60 -7.92 -8.97 -13.14
C GLU A 60 -7.73 -8.87 -11.62
N GLN A 61 -6.77 -9.59 -11.06
CA GLN A 61 -6.45 -9.52 -9.64
C GLN A 61 -5.97 -8.11 -9.25
N MET A 62 -5.09 -7.50 -10.05
CA MET A 62 -4.64 -6.13 -9.78
C MET A 62 -5.75 -5.09 -9.91
N ALA A 63 -6.67 -5.24 -10.86
CA ALA A 63 -7.85 -4.38 -10.97
C ALA A 63 -8.70 -4.46 -9.69
N LYS A 64 -8.89 -5.66 -9.14
CA LYS A 64 -9.63 -5.85 -7.88
C LYS A 64 -8.91 -5.24 -6.68
N VAL A 65 -7.59 -5.38 -6.62
CA VAL A 65 -6.76 -4.74 -5.58
C VAL A 65 -6.91 -3.21 -5.62
N ILE A 66 -6.81 -2.61 -6.81
CA ILE A 66 -6.96 -1.17 -6.99
C ILE A 66 -8.38 -0.72 -6.66
N GLU A 67 -9.39 -1.46 -7.12
CA GLU A 67 -10.79 -1.18 -6.80
C GLU A 67 -10.99 -1.10 -5.28
N CYS A 68 -10.47 -2.06 -4.51
CA CYS A 68 -10.52 -2.00 -3.05
C CYS A 68 -9.76 -0.79 -2.50
N GLY A 69 -8.62 -0.46 -3.09
CA GLY A 69 -7.82 0.71 -2.72
C GLY A 69 -8.60 2.02 -2.78
N ILE A 70 -9.30 2.26 -3.89
CA ILE A 70 -10.04 3.53 -4.11
C ILE A 70 -11.25 3.72 -3.17
N TYR A 71 -11.69 2.67 -2.46
CA TYR A 71 -12.69 2.78 -1.40
C TYR A 71 -12.09 3.29 -0.08
N ALA A 72 -10.78 3.55 -0.01
CA ALA A 72 -10.19 4.17 1.16
C ALA A 72 -10.76 5.58 1.40
N PRO A 73 -10.99 5.96 2.66
CA PRO A 73 -11.39 7.32 2.97
C PRO A 73 -10.27 8.29 2.57
N ASN A 74 -10.67 9.49 2.14
CA ASN A 74 -9.73 10.54 1.76
C ASN A 74 -10.31 11.92 2.03
N ALA A 75 -9.45 12.91 2.19
CA ALA A 75 -9.86 14.25 2.57
C ALA A 75 -10.80 14.86 1.53
N MET A 76 -12.00 15.21 1.97
CA MET A 76 -13.05 15.85 1.17
C MET A 76 -13.41 15.09 -0.12
N ASN A 77 -13.15 13.79 -0.17
CA ASN A 77 -13.33 12.95 -1.34
C ASN A 77 -12.60 13.48 -2.59
N LYS A 78 -11.43 14.09 -2.41
CA LYS A 78 -10.66 14.68 -3.51
C LYS A 78 -9.97 13.66 -4.39
N GLN A 79 -9.68 12.45 -3.87
CA GLN A 79 -9.08 11.35 -4.63
C GLN A 79 -7.84 11.79 -5.43
N THR A 80 -6.93 12.52 -4.78
CA THR A 80 -5.76 13.16 -5.41
C THR A 80 -4.65 12.17 -5.80
N TRP A 81 -4.77 10.91 -5.42
CA TRP A 81 -3.80 9.88 -5.75
C TRP A 81 -3.82 9.47 -7.22
N ALA A 82 -2.69 8.98 -7.67
CA ALA A 82 -2.56 8.25 -8.93
C ALA A 82 -1.91 6.89 -8.66
N VAL A 83 -2.44 5.82 -9.26
CA VAL A 83 -1.87 4.48 -9.18
C VAL A 83 -1.41 4.05 -10.57
N ARG A 84 -0.17 3.54 -10.67
CA ARG A 84 0.37 2.96 -11.89
C ARG A 84 0.94 1.58 -11.57
N VAL A 85 0.43 0.56 -12.25
CA VAL A 85 0.91 -0.81 -12.12
C VAL A 85 1.86 -1.12 -13.27
N VAL A 86 2.98 -1.72 -12.95
CA VAL A 86 4.02 -2.12 -13.89
C VAL A 86 4.38 -3.58 -13.65
N ASP A 87 4.26 -4.38 -14.68
CA ASP A 87 4.64 -5.78 -14.75
C ASP A 87 5.59 -6.08 -15.93
N ALA A 88 6.02 -5.02 -16.65
CA ALA A 88 6.95 -5.13 -17.77
C ALA A 88 8.37 -5.38 -17.28
N PRO A 89 8.99 -6.54 -17.60
CA PRO A 89 10.35 -6.86 -17.15
C PRO A 89 11.39 -5.82 -17.57
N ASP A 90 11.29 -5.28 -18.77
CA ASP A 90 12.23 -4.27 -19.27
C ASP A 90 12.23 -3.00 -18.43
N PHE A 91 11.05 -2.55 -18.00
CA PHE A 91 10.95 -1.39 -17.10
C PHE A 91 11.57 -1.69 -15.73
N ILE A 92 11.21 -2.84 -15.14
CA ILE A 92 11.71 -3.27 -13.83
C ILE A 92 13.24 -3.40 -13.86
N ASN A 93 13.79 -3.97 -14.93
CA ASN A 93 15.21 -4.13 -15.13
C ASN A 93 15.90 -2.77 -15.33
N GLY A 94 15.34 -1.87 -16.14
CA GLY A 94 15.88 -0.54 -16.36
C GLY A 94 15.98 0.28 -15.07
N VAL A 95 14.93 0.27 -14.23
CA VAL A 95 14.99 0.92 -12.91
C VAL A 95 16.05 0.26 -12.02
N THR A 96 16.14 -1.07 -12.07
CA THR A 96 17.14 -1.82 -11.30
C THR A 96 18.57 -1.45 -11.70
N GLU A 97 18.83 -1.31 -12.99
CA GLU A 97 20.14 -0.88 -13.49
C GLU A 97 20.52 0.53 -13.00
N ILE A 98 19.56 1.46 -13.01
CA ILE A 98 19.77 2.82 -12.49
C ILE A 98 20.09 2.76 -11.00
N ALA A 99 19.30 2.03 -10.22
CA ALA A 99 19.48 1.87 -8.77
C ALA A 99 20.86 1.25 -8.44
N VAL A 100 21.26 0.22 -9.17
CA VAL A 100 22.56 -0.44 -9.00
C VAL A 100 23.71 0.49 -9.40
N LYS A 101 23.54 1.31 -10.42
CA LYS A 101 24.56 2.31 -10.82
C LYS A 101 24.79 3.34 -9.72
N GLN A 102 23.74 3.74 -9.01
CA GLN A 102 23.81 4.66 -7.88
C GLN A 102 24.34 3.99 -6.61
N ASN A 103 23.97 2.74 -6.38
CA ASN A 103 24.41 1.97 -5.22
C ASN A 103 24.78 0.53 -5.62
N PRO A 104 26.07 0.29 -6.00
CA PRO A 104 26.53 -1.04 -6.40
C PRO A 104 26.37 -2.15 -5.35
N LYS A 105 26.31 -1.77 -4.05
CA LYS A 105 26.12 -2.73 -2.94
C LYS A 105 24.77 -3.45 -2.97
N LEU A 106 23.82 -2.96 -3.76
CA LEU A 106 22.55 -3.68 -3.94
C LEU A 106 22.75 -5.09 -4.49
N LYS A 107 23.75 -5.30 -5.36
CA LYS A 107 24.08 -6.61 -5.92
C LYS A 107 24.65 -7.62 -4.90
N GLU A 108 25.11 -7.14 -3.76
CA GLU A 108 25.66 -7.97 -2.71
C GLU A 108 24.56 -8.61 -1.84
N GLN A 109 23.30 -8.17 -2.02
CA GLN A 109 22.18 -8.75 -1.29
C GLN A 109 21.92 -10.19 -1.75
N PRO A 110 21.67 -11.12 -0.83
CA PRO A 110 21.37 -12.51 -1.18
C PRO A 110 20.16 -12.57 -2.14
N ASN A 111 20.27 -13.38 -3.19
CA ASN A 111 19.22 -13.60 -4.19
C ASN A 111 18.71 -12.34 -4.89
N PHE A 112 19.52 -11.25 -4.95
CA PHE A 112 19.13 -10.02 -5.62
C PHE A 112 18.87 -10.27 -7.12
N LYS A 113 17.67 -9.96 -7.57
CA LYS A 113 17.24 -10.00 -8.99
C LYS A 113 16.84 -8.61 -9.47
N ASN A 114 16.05 -7.88 -8.69
CA ASN A 114 15.64 -6.53 -9.02
C ASN A 114 15.51 -5.64 -7.77
N PHE A 115 15.46 -4.33 -8.00
CA PHE A 115 15.39 -3.31 -6.95
C PHE A 115 14.12 -3.41 -6.09
N PHE A 116 13.05 -3.94 -6.62
CA PHE A 116 11.75 -4.05 -5.97
C PHE A 116 11.60 -5.35 -5.14
N ARG A 117 12.67 -5.80 -4.49
CA ARG A 117 12.66 -7.04 -3.69
C ARG A 117 12.26 -8.27 -4.50
N ASN A 118 12.66 -8.29 -5.75
CA ASN A 118 12.35 -9.36 -6.71
C ASN A 118 10.85 -9.48 -7.08
N ALA A 119 10.03 -8.49 -6.74
CA ALA A 119 8.63 -8.48 -7.14
C ALA A 119 8.49 -8.42 -8.66
N PRO A 120 7.64 -9.26 -9.26
CA PRO A 120 7.36 -9.24 -10.71
C PRO A 120 6.32 -8.18 -11.08
N THR A 121 5.59 -7.66 -10.12
CA THR A 121 4.56 -6.62 -10.31
C THR A 121 4.76 -5.53 -9.28
N VAL A 122 4.75 -4.27 -9.69
CA VAL A 122 4.95 -3.10 -8.84
C VAL A 122 3.82 -2.12 -9.04
N ALA A 123 3.23 -1.64 -7.96
CA ALA A 123 2.26 -0.55 -7.97
C ALA A 123 2.92 0.73 -7.43
N PHE A 124 3.04 1.75 -8.26
CA PHE A 124 3.45 3.09 -7.86
C PHE A 124 2.23 3.89 -7.44
N ILE A 125 2.30 4.50 -6.27
CA ILE A 125 1.25 5.35 -5.72
C ILE A 125 1.86 6.73 -5.54
N ALA A 126 1.23 7.76 -6.08
CA ALA A 126 1.69 9.14 -6.03
C ALA A 126 0.52 10.10 -5.77
N CYS A 127 0.84 11.25 -5.19
CA CYS A 127 -0.06 12.39 -5.05
C CYS A 127 0.69 13.68 -5.42
N PRO A 128 -0.03 14.78 -5.74
CA PRO A 128 0.60 16.08 -5.90
C PRO A 128 1.31 16.53 -4.63
N GLU A 129 2.47 17.17 -4.77
CA GLU A 129 3.29 17.65 -3.64
C GLU A 129 2.54 18.69 -2.79
N GLU A 130 1.72 19.53 -3.41
CA GLU A 130 0.90 20.54 -2.75
C GLU A 130 -0.38 20.00 -2.11
N SER A 131 -0.63 18.70 -2.16
CA SER A 131 -1.82 18.11 -1.55
C SER A 131 -1.71 18.09 -0.04
N TYR A 132 -2.63 18.78 0.65
CA TYR A 132 -2.67 18.88 2.12
C TYR A 132 -2.68 17.53 2.84
N SER A 133 -3.34 16.53 2.27
CA SER A 133 -3.53 15.20 2.86
C SER A 133 -3.03 14.07 1.96
N GLY A 134 -2.36 14.39 0.86
CA GLY A 134 -2.05 13.43 -0.19
C GLY A 134 -1.28 12.21 0.29
N GLU A 135 -0.24 12.40 1.09
CA GLU A 135 0.57 11.30 1.63
C GLU A 135 -0.25 10.41 2.58
N PHE A 136 -1.08 11.03 3.43
CA PHE A 136 -1.97 10.30 4.33
C PHE A 136 -3.02 9.51 3.57
N ASP A 137 -3.67 10.13 2.59
CA ASP A 137 -4.67 9.50 1.74
C ASP A 137 -4.05 8.34 0.92
N CYS A 138 -2.82 8.50 0.41
CA CYS A 138 -2.07 7.42 -0.24
C CYS A 138 -1.75 6.26 0.71
N GLY A 139 -1.48 6.55 1.99
CA GLY A 139 -1.29 5.53 3.03
C GLY A 139 -2.54 4.69 3.24
N LEU A 140 -3.71 5.33 3.35
CA LEU A 140 -5.00 4.64 3.50
C LEU A 140 -5.35 3.79 2.27
N LEU A 141 -5.14 4.34 1.07
CA LEU A 141 -5.32 3.62 -0.19
C LEU A 141 -4.41 2.39 -0.26
N SER A 142 -3.12 2.55 0.06
CA SER A 142 -2.16 1.44 -0.01
C SER A 142 -2.47 0.35 1.01
N GLU A 143 -2.96 0.65 2.22
CA GLU A 143 -3.37 -0.36 3.19
C GLU A 143 -4.58 -1.16 2.70
N ASN A 144 -5.61 -0.51 2.15
CA ASN A 144 -6.73 -1.21 1.53
C ASN A 144 -6.28 -2.13 0.40
N MET A 145 -5.33 -1.67 -0.45
CA MET A 145 -4.75 -2.50 -1.50
C MET A 145 -4.00 -3.71 -0.93
N MET A 146 -3.20 -3.52 0.12
CA MET A 146 -2.43 -4.61 0.74
C MET A 146 -3.33 -5.64 1.42
N LEU A 147 -4.39 -5.21 2.10
CA LEU A 147 -5.36 -6.10 2.74
C LEU A 147 -6.16 -6.88 1.70
N SER A 148 -6.58 -6.22 0.62
CA SER A 148 -7.26 -6.88 -0.50
C SER A 148 -6.35 -7.90 -1.19
N ALA A 149 -5.09 -7.56 -1.46
CA ALA A 149 -4.12 -8.49 -2.03
C ALA A 149 -3.94 -9.72 -1.12
N TRP A 150 -3.77 -9.51 0.18
CA TRP A 150 -3.60 -10.58 1.16
C TRP A 150 -4.79 -11.54 1.19
N SER A 151 -6.03 -11.02 1.16
CA SER A 151 -7.24 -11.85 1.11
C SER A 151 -7.33 -12.73 -0.13
N MET A 152 -6.62 -12.38 -1.21
CA MET A 152 -6.52 -13.15 -2.45
C MET A 152 -5.26 -14.03 -2.52
N GLY A 153 -4.51 -14.17 -1.42
CA GLY A 153 -3.26 -14.94 -1.39
C GLY A 153 -2.09 -14.24 -2.09
N ILE A 154 -2.17 -12.94 -2.33
CA ILE A 154 -1.12 -12.13 -2.96
C ILE A 154 -0.31 -11.43 -1.87
N GLY A 155 0.97 -11.79 -1.76
CA GLY A 155 1.89 -11.12 -0.85
C GLY A 155 2.25 -9.72 -1.35
N SER A 156 2.40 -8.77 -0.43
CA SER A 156 2.78 -7.40 -0.75
C SER A 156 3.73 -6.80 0.29
N CYS A 157 4.44 -5.74 -0.09
CA CYS A 157 5.26 -4.94 0.82
C CYS A 157 5.31 -3.50 0.31
N CYS A 158 5.03 -2.55 1.18
CA CYS A 158 5.26 -1.13 0.90
C CYS A 158 6.77 -0.83 0.93
N LEU A 159 7.27 -0.15 -0.09
CA LEU A 159 8.66 0.27 -0.22
C LEU A 159 8.75 1.79 -0.04
N GLY A 160 9.20 2.23 1.14
CA GLY A 160 9.46 3.65 1.42
C GLY A 160 10.81 4.16 0.89
N SER A 161 11.63 3.29 0.31
CA SER A 161 12.99 3.62 -0.16
C SER A 161 13.05 4.01 -1.64
N VAL A 162 11.92 4.25 -2.28
CA VAL A 162 11.81 4.62 -3.71
C VAL A 162 11.60 6.12 -3.88
N ILE A 163 11.75 6.87 -2.80
CA ILE A 163 11.61 8.33 -2.74
C ILE A 163 12.98 8.98 -2.89
#